data_a2e6248687005f3ab57d4ea705335859
#
_entry.id   a2e6248687005f3ab57d4ea705335859
#
_cell.length_a   1.000
_cell.length_b   1.000
_cell.length_c   1.000
_cell.angle_alpha   90.00
_cell.angle_beta   90.00
_cell.angle_gamma   90.00
#
_symmetry.space_group_name_H-M   'P 1'
#
loop_
_entity.id
_entity.type
_entity.pdbx_description
1 polymer ?
#
loop_
_entity_poly.entity_id
_entity_poly.type
_entity_poly.pdbx_seq_one_letter_code
_entity_poly.pdbx_strand_id
1 'polypeptide(L)' 'MKTLNELKLRIMVRAFRIRLNNGEAFEAIAADYPALTADDLEAIHVQLTEKEAQSNAQNNT' A
#
# COMPACT_ATOMS: atom_id res chain seq x y z
N MET A 1 12.11 12.56 -8.70
CA MET A 1 11.13 12.23 -9.20
C MET A 1 10.13 11.70 -8.39
N LYS A 2 8.98 11.63 -8.69
CA LYS A 2 8.09 11.23 -7.89
C LYS A 2 7.28 10.23 -8.40
N THR A 3 6.87 9.39 -7.62
CA THR A 3 6.03 8.34 -8.02
C THR A 3 4.62 8.87 -7.99
N LEU A 4 3.86 8.52 -7.00
CA LEU A 4 2.51 9.01 -6.86
C LEU A 4 2.51 10.23 -5.97
N ASN A 5 1.56 11.13 -6.18
CA ASN A 5 1.46 12.19 -5.21
C ASN A 5 0.89 11.59 -3.94
N GLU A 6 0.93 12.36 -2.88
CA GLU A 6 0.63 11.84 -1.56
C GLU A 6 -0.80 11.33 -1.45
N LEU A 7 -1.72 12.04 -2.05
CA LEU A 7 -3.11 11.64 -1.98
C LEU A 7 -3.35 10.32 -2.70
N LYS A 8 -2.80 10.19 -3.90
CA LYS A 8 -2.97 8.97 -4.66
C LYS A 8 -2.29 7.81 -3.96
N LEU A 9 -1.14 8.07 -3.35
CA LEU A 9 -0.44 7.03 -2.63
C LEU A 9 -1.31 6.49 -1.50
N ARG A 10 -1.96 7.37 -0.76
CA ARG A 10 -2.83 6.92 0.32
C ARG A 10 -3.98 6.09 -0.18
N ILE A 11 -4.57 6.51 -1.30
CA ILE A 11 -5.68 5.77 -1.86
C ILE A 11 -5.24 4.39 -2.27
N MET A 12 -4.08 4.31 -2.90
CA MET A 12 -3.58 3.01 -3.35
C MET A 12 -3.20 2.13 -2.17
N VAL A 13 -2.59 2.71 -1.15
CA VAL A 13 -2.25 1.94 0.04
C VAL A 13 -3.51 1.33 0.66
N ARG A 14 -4.55 2.12 0.73
CA ARG A 14 -5.79 1.63 1.31
C ARG A 14 -6.40 0.53 0.47
N ALA A 15 -6.39 0.70 -0.84
CA ALA A 15 -6.94 -0.31 -1.73
C ALA A 15 -6.17 -1.62 -1.61
N PHE A 16 -4.83 -1.52 -1.59
CA PHE A 16 -4.01 -2.70 -1.44
C PHE A 16 -4.26 -3.39 -0.11
N ARG A 17 -4.40 -2.59 0.94
CA ARG A 17 -4.62 -3.18 2.25
C ARG A 17 -5.90 -3.98 2.31
N ILE A 18 -6.96 -3.46 1.73
CA ILE A 18 -8.24 -4.15 1.73
C ILE A 18 -8.11 -5.50 1.03
N ARG A 19 -7.45 -5.51 -0.11
CA ARG A 19 -7.31 -6.74 -0.87
C ARG A 19 -6.37 -7.72 -0.18
N LEU A 20 -5.33 -7.20 0.45
CA LEU A 20 -4.44 -8.07 1.23
C LEU A 20 -5.19 -8.72 2.37
N ASN A 21 -6.06 -7.97 3.02
CA ASN A 21 -6.86 -8.52 4.10
C ASN A 21 -7.85 -9.58 3.61
N ASN A 22 -8.17 -9.50 2.32
CA ASN A 22 -9.05 -10.51 1.73
C ASN A 22 -8.30 -11.77 1.34
N GLY A 23 -7.00 -11.79 1.53
CA GLY A 23 -6.22 -12.97 1.21
C GLY A 23 -5.51 -12.92 -0.11
N GLU A 24 -5.55 -11.79 -0.81
CA GLU A 24 -4.88 -11.69 -2.09
C GLU A 24 -3.40 -11.38 -1.88
N ALA A 25 -2.57 -11.87 -2.79
CA ALA A 25 -1.14 -11.61 -2.71
C ALA A 25 -0.82 -10.25 -3.27
N PHE A 26 0.21 -9.61 -2.73
CA PHE A 26 0.62 -8.29 -3.19
C PHE A 26 0.88 -8.30 -4.70
N GLU A 27 1.53 -9.33 -5.19
CA GLU A 27 1.85 -9.42 -6.60
C GLU A 27 0.60 -9.50 -7.45
N ALA A 28 -0.39 -10.23 -6.98
CA ALA A 28 -1.63 -10.36 -7.72
C ALA A 28 -2.36 -9.02 -7.78
N ILE A 29 -2.33 -8.29 -6.69
CA ILE A 29 -2.96 -6.98 -6.66
C ILE A 29 -2.23 -6.03 -7.60
N ALA A 30 -0.90 -6.05 -7.55
CA ALA A 30 -0.11 -5.18 -8.40
C ALA A 30 -0.38 -5.44 -9.88
N ALA A 31 -0.66 -6.67 -10.23
CA ALA A 31 -0.93 -7.02 -11.62
C ALA A 31 -2.18 -6.32 -12.15
N ASP A 32 -3.09 -5.96 -11.26
CA ASP A 32 -4.30 -5.25 -11.67
C ASP A 32 -4.07 -3.77 -11.89
N TYR A 33 -2.88 -3.28 -11.53
CA TYR A 33 -2.57 -1.87 -11.68
C TYR A 33 -1.31 -1.71 -12.52
N PRO A 34 -1.38 -2.04 -13.80
CA PRO A 34 -0.18 -2.02 -14.64
C PRO A 34 0.43 -0.64 -14.81
N ALA A 35 -0.32 0.40 -14.50
CA ALA A 35 0.21 1.76 -14.61
C ALA A 35 1.18 2.09 -13.48
N LEU A 36 1.18 1.31 -12.42
CA LEU A 36 2.08 1.54 -11.31
C LEU A 36 3.48 1.06 -11.65
N THR A 37 4.46 1.91 -11.38
CA THR A 37 5.84 1.53 -11.62
C THR A 37 6.39 0.76 -10.44
N ALA A 38 7.60 0.23 -10.60
CA ALA A 38 8.25 -0.46 -9.50
C ALA A 38 8.42 0.46 -8.31
N ASP A 39 8.75 1.73 -8.56
CA ASP A 39 8.89 2.71 -7.49
C ASP A 39 7.58 2.95 -6.79
N ASP A 40 6.50 3.00 -7.54
CA ASP A 40 5.18 3.18 -6.96
C ASP A 40 4.83 2.02 -6.04
N LEU A 41 5.10 0.81 -6.51
CA LEU A 41 4.79 -0.38 -5.72
C LEU A 41 5.62 -0.44 -4.46
N GLU A 42 6.87 -0.03 -4.56
CA GLU A 42 7.71 -0.03 -3.38
C GLU A 42 7.22 0.99 -2.36
N ALA A 43 6.81 2.16 -2.83
CA ALA A 43 6.28 3.18 -1.93
C ALA A 43 5.02 2.66 -1.22
N ILE A 44 4.17 1.96 -1.95
CA ILE A 44 2.97 1.39 -1.37
C ILE A 44 3.34 0.35 -0.32
N HIS A 45 4.29 -0.50 -0.65
CA HIS A 45 4.70 -1.55 0.26
C HIS A 45 5.26 -0.98 1.56
N VAL A 46 6.09 0.05 1.42
CA VAL A 46 6.67 0.68 2.60
C VAL A 46 5.58 1.28 3.47
N GLN A 47 4.61 1.95 2.85
CA GLN A 47 3.53 2.55 3.62
C GLN A 47 2.69 1.50 4.33
N LEU A 48 2.45 0.39 3.67
CA LEU A 48 1.68 -0.68 4.28
C LEU A 48 2.37 -1.19 5.53
N THR A 49 3.67 -1.39 5.42
CA THR A 49 4.44 -1.91 6.54
C THR A 49 4.47 -0.93 7.70
N GLU A 50 4.71 0.33 7.39
CA GLU A 50 4.79 1.34 8.43
C GLU A 50 3.46 1.58 9.09
N LYS A 51 2.40 1.61 8.27
CA LYS A 51 1.10 1.85 8.82
C LYS A 51 0.67 0.76 9.77
N GLU A 52 0.99 -0.46 9.43
CA GLU A 52 0.61 -1.55 10.31
C GLU A 52 1.31 -1.44 11.64
N ALA A 53 2.57 -1.09 11.62
CA ALA A 53 3.31 -0.93 12.87
C ALA A 53 2.71 0.19 13.69
N GLN A 54 2.38 1.29 13.05
CA GLN A 54 1.82 2.41 13.76
C GLN A 54 0.43 2.12 14.27
N SER A 55 -0.35 1.39 13.50
CA SER A 55 -1.68 1.05 13.93
C SER A 55 -1.65 0.22 15.20
N ASN A 56 -0.71 -0.70 15.27
CA ASN A 56 -0.58 -1.52 16.46
C ASN A 56 -0.26 -0.66 17.67
N ALA A 57 0.63 0.28 17.49
CA ALA A 57 1.00 1.15 18.58
C ALA A 57 -0.18 1.99 19.02
N GLN A 58 -0.94 2.47 18.07
CA GLN A 58 -2.06 3.32 18.39
C GLN A 58 -3.18 2.56 19.03
N ASN A 59 -3.37 1.34 18.63
CA ASN A 59 -4.44 0.55 19.22
C ASN A 59 -4.23 0.30 20.70
N ASN A 60 -3.01 0.40 21.11
CA ASN A 60 -2.73 0.20 22.53
C ASN A 60 -3.06 1.39 23.39
N THR A 61 -3.32 2.49 22.80
CA THR A 61 -3.62 3.68 23.59
C THR A 61 -5.12 3.91 23.80
#